data_f745bf29c4a283615d51a7c79514bb59
#
_entry.id   f745bf29c4a283615d51a7c79514bb59
#
_cell.length_a   1.000
_cell.length_b   1.000
_cell.length_c   1.000
_cell.angle_alpha   90.00
_cell.angle_beta   90.00
_cell.angle_gamma   90.00
#
_symmetry.space_group_name_H-M   'P 1'
#
loop_
_entity.id
_entity.type
_entity.pdbx_description
1 polymer ?
#
loop_
_entity_poly.entity_id
_entity_poly.type
_entity_poly.pdbx_seq_one_letter_code
_entity_poly.pdbx_strand_id
1 'polypeptide(L)'
;MGIISCFPGGGGGGADINAVAASSLPSAVVDGQAVIITDTTPGKIIFSYTTPSDPVSGDIWVHTVDNEGYTLSADGAVGIRITPGAVMQFNGSIWEYRNAYIGVSGEWKLFSTLSPLSSLTWTQIIAIANSGEDPSTFFAVGDEHDLILTTGEAVTAVVGDFNHNIITGTSNKAAIAFTFKNCLNTKYSMNDSNTNSGGWDGSAMRNTHMPAILNTFPAELIADGAIKYVNVLASAGENSKNLVTSSDRLRLHSRTELNLSSSASASGEGTTYAYYTSGNLVKTVVGKASEYWTRSPNLSSLGLSTSFCSVDNSGAGTSRAASTSHGVACGFDI
;
A
#
# COMPACT_ATOMS: atom_id res chain seq x y z
N MET A 1 -0.18 13.48 15.58
CA MET A 1 0.32 14.75 15.05
C MET A 1 1.50 15.18 15.89
N GLY A 2 2.72 15.01 15.37
CA GLY A 2 3.94 15.40 16.08
C GLY A 2 4.24 16.88 15.82
N ILE A 3 4.63 17.62 16.84
CA ILE A 3 5.12 18.99 16.69
C ILE A 3 6.62 18.92 16.95
N ILE A 4 7.44 19.31 15.98
CA ILE A 4 8.84 19.61 16.19
C ILE A 4 8.92 21.13 16.37
N SER A 5 9.39 21.60 17.51
CA SER A 5 9.71 23.00 17.70
C SER A 5 11.15 23.24 17.26
N CYS A 6 11.33 24.07 16.23
CA CYS A 6 12.64 24.52 15.78
C CYS A 6 12.76 26.00 16.11
N PHE A 7 13.84 26.38 16.80
CA PHE A 7 14.17 27.79 17.01
C PHE A 7 15.36 28.19 16.13
N PRO A 8 15.27 29.27 15.36
CA PRO A 8 16.48 29.89 14.81
C PRO A 8 17.21 30.63 15.94
N GLY A 9 18.36 30.13 16.27
CA GLY A 9 19.45 30.72 17.04
C GLY A 9 19.12 31.83 18.02
N GLY A 10 18.91 31.49 19.33
CA GLY A 10 18.81 32.43 20.42
C GLY A 10 18.53 31.69 21.74
N GLY A 11 19.53 31.53 22.54
CA GLY A 11 19.65 30.75 23.75
C GLY A 11 18.39 30.54 24.59
N GLY A 12 17.89 29.33 24.58
CA GLY A 12 16.82 28.85 25.46
C GLY A 12 16.13 27.66 24.85
N GLY A 13 16.55 26.44 25.14
CA GLY A 13 15.78 25.19 25.18
C GLY A 13 14.88 24.81 24.01
N GLY A 14 15.15 25.15 22.76
CA GLY A 14 14.39 24.72 21.61
C GLY A 14 15.01 23.49 20.95
N ALA A 15 14.18 22.57 20.46
CA ALA A 15 14.62 21.38 19.76
C ALA A 15 15.25 21.75 18.41
N ASP A 16 16.53 21.49 18.22
CA ASP A 16 17.20 21.61 16.93
C ASP A 16 16.97 20.33 16.12
N ILE A 17 16.65 20.49 14.84
CA ILE A 17 16.68 19.37 13.88
C ILE A 17 18.09 19.28 13.33
N ASN A 18 18.75 18.15 13.57
CA ASN A 18 20.07 17.86 13.02
C ASN A 18 19.99 16.72 12.02
N ALA A 19 20.60 16.91 10.87
CA ALA A 19 20.80 15.83 9.91
C ALA A 19 22.22 15.28 10.05
N VAL A 20 22.36 13.98 10.20
CA VAL A 20 23.63 13.29 10.36
C VAL A 20 23.78 12.16 9.36
N ALA A 21 24.91 12.16 8.65
CA ALA A 21 25.33 11.04 7.82
C ALA A 21 25.90 9.96 8.75
N ALA A 22 25.08 9.02 9.17
CA ALA A 22 25.46 7.98 10.10
C ALA A 22 24.67 6.70 9.86
N SER A 23 25.30 5.56 10.10
CA SER A 23 24.64 4.25 10.09
C SER A 23 23.84 3.97 11.37
N SER A 24 23.87 4.85 12.35
CA SER A 24 23.20 4.68 13.64
C SER A 24 22.91 6.02 14.29
N LEU A 25 21.91 6.03 15.17
CA LEU A 25 21.55 7.17 16.00
C LEU A 25 22.72 7.60 16.90
N PRO A 26 22.85 8.92 17.21
CA PRO A 26 23.80 9.40 18.20
C PRO A 26 23.61 8.69 19.56
N SER A 27 24.71 8.38 20.23
CA SER A 27 24.67 7.72 21.54
C SER A 27 24.09 8.60 22.64
N ALA A 28 24.22 9.92 22.51
CA ALA A 28 23.64 10.87 23.46
C ALA A 28 22.23 11.26 22.99
N VAL A 29 21.26 11.12 23.86
CA VAL A 29 19.88 11.52 23.63
C VAL A 29 19.61 12.84 24.33
N VAL A 30 19.12 13.83 23.58
CA VAL A 30 18.67 15.11 24.13
C VAL A 30 17.16 15.20 23.91
N ASP A 31 16.41 15.33 25.00
CA ASP A 31 14.95 15.42 24.94
C ASP A 31 14.51 16.64 24.11
N GLY A 32 13.59 16.40 23.18
CA GLY A 32 13.12 17.41 22.23
C GLY A 32 14.03 17.63 21.02
N GLN A 33 15.25 17.10 21.00
CA GLN A 33 16.09 17.14 19.80
C GLN A 33 15.55 16.17 18.75
N ALA A 34 15.47 16.61 17.49
CA ALA A 34 15.16 15.73 16.37
C ALA A 34 16.44 15.43 15.57
N VAL A 35 16.58 14.19 15.12
CA VAL A 35 17.71 13.73 14.31
C VAL A 35 17.19 13.04 13.06
N ILE A 36 17.74 13.42 11.91
CA ILE A 36 17.48 12.78 10.62
C ILE A 36 18.73 11.97 10.26
N ILE A 37 18.57 10.67 10.03
CA ILE A 37 19.65 9.80 9.58
C ILE A 37 19.69 9.82 8.06
N THR A 38 20.86 10.09 7.49
CA THR A 38 21.07 10.18 6.05
C THR A 38 22.20 9.25 5.62
N ASP A 39 22.12 8.71 4.40
CA ASP A 39 23.14 7.81 3.84
C ASP A 39 24.34 8.58 3.28
N THR A 40 24.15 9.85 2.95
CA THR A 40 25.16 10.72 2.37
C THR A 40 25.29 12.01 3.17
N THR A 41 26.33 12.80 2.89
CA THR A 41 26.50 14.11 3.50
C THR A 41 25.23 14.94 3.30
N PRO A 42 24.62 15.43 4.40
CA PRO A 42 23.43 16.25 4.31
C PRO A 42 23.69 17.58 3.62
N GLY A 43 22.76 17.97 2.73
CA GLY A 43 22.69 19.31 2.20
C GLY A 43 21.85 20.24 3.10
N LYS A 44 21.16 21.19 2.48
CA LYS A 44 20.23 22.06 3.21
C LYS A 44 18.97 21.32 3.62
N ILE A 45 18.36 21.69 4.73
CA ILE A 45 17.05 21.21 5.15
C ILE A 45 15.99 22.18 4.63
N ILE A 46 15.03 21.68 3.86
CA ILE A 46 13.98 22.48 3.22
C ILE A 46 12.64 22.05 3.84
N PHE A 47 11.92 23.01 4.42
CA PHE A 47 10.56 22.81 4.93
C PHE A 47 9.58 23.36 3.90
N SER A 48 8.79 22.51 3.29
CA SER A 48 7.76 22.95 2.34
C SER A 48 6.63 21.90 2.24
N TYR A 49 5.43 22.36 1.89
CA TYR A 49 4.29 21.49 1.63
C TYR A 49 4.24 20.99 0.17
N THR A 50 5.07 21.57 -0.69
CA THR A 50 5.25 21.13 -2.07
C THR A 50 6.65 20.64 -2.31
N THR A 51 6.83 19.72 -3.26
CA THR A 51 8.15 19.22 -3.65
C THR A 51 9.07 20.38 -4.07
N PRO A 52 10.29 20.49 -3.54
CA PRO A 52 11.25 21.50 -3.94
C PRO A 52 11.57 21.42 -5.44
N SER A 53 11.60 22.58 -6.14
CA SER A 53 11.76 22.62 -7.59
C SER A 53 13.20 22.39 -8.09
N ASP A 54 14.20 22.75 -7.28
CA ASP A 54 15.61 22.71 -7.66
C ASP A 54 16.49 22.09 -6.58
N PRO A 55 16.27 20.79 -6.26
CA PRO A 55 17.03 20.14 -5.21
C PRO A 55 18.47 19.82 -5.68
N VAL A 56 19.43 19.95 -4.74
CA VAL A 56 20.80 19.50 -4.93
C VAL A 56 21.00 18.18 -4.19
N SER A 57 21.84 17.29 -4.73
CA SER A 57 22.15 16.01 -4.07
C SER A 57 22.58 16.22 -2.62
N GLY A 58 21.93 15.51 -1.69
CA GLY A 58 22.12 15.67 -0.26
C GLY A 58 21.07 16.57 0.43
N ASP A 59 20.31 17.38 -0.32
CA ASP A 59 19.24 18.19 0.27
C ASP A 59 18.19 17.32 0.95
N ILE A 60 17.67 17.82 2.06
CA ILE A 60 16.65 17.15 2.87
C ILE A 60 15.36 17.93 2.77
N TRP A 61 14.31 17.27 2.35
CA TRP A 61 12.97 17.83 2.33
C TRP A 61 12.17 17.30 3.52
N VAL A 62 11.73 18.22 4.34
CA VAL A 62 10.74 17.98 5.41
C VAL A 62 9.40 18.49 4.90
N HIS A 63 8.52 17.56 4.50
CA HIS A 63 7.20 17.90 3.99
C HIS A 63 6.30 18.41 5.10
N THR A 64 5.81 19.64 4.99
CA THR A 64 4.91 20.26 5.96
C THR A 64 3.43 20.03 5.58
N VAL A 65 2.53 20.09 6.56
CA VAL A 65 1.10 19.76 6.36
C VAL A 65 0.38 20.80 5.52
N ASP A 66 0.86 22.05 5.55
CA ASP A 66 0.25 23.20 4.88
C ASP A 66 1.29 24.28 4.59
N ASN A 67 0.82 25.35 3.92
CA ASN A 67 1.65 26.50 3.56
C ASN A 67 2.13 27.31 4.78
N GLU A 68 1.54 27.11 5.93
CA GLU A 68 1.85 27.88 7.13
C GLU A 68 3.02 27.29 7.95
N GLY A 69 3.55 26.14 7.58
CA GLY A 69 4.78 25.46 8.07
C GLY A 69 5.10 25.57 9.56
N TYR A 70 4.50 26.55 10.25
CA TYR A 70 4.73 26.91 11.63
C TYR A 70 3.41 27.08 12.36
N THR A 71 3.26 26.47 13.52
CA THR A 71 2.20 26.77 14.47
C THR A 71 2.79 27.42 15.72
N LEU A 72 2.21 28.52 16.15
CA LEU A 72 2.46 29.06 17.49
C LEU A 72 1.71 28.19 18.51
N SER A 73 2.43 27.56 19.43
CA SER A 73 1.83 26.94 20.60
C SER A 73 1.36 28.00 21.61
N ALA A 74 0.51 27.62 22.57
CA ALA A 74 -0.05 28.54 23.57
C ALA A 74 1.00 29.20 24.47
N ASP A 75 2.21 28.68 24.51
CA ASP A 75 3.38 29.24 25.22
C ASP A 75 4.25 30.14 24.31
N GLY A 76 3.84 30.43 23.09
CA GLY A 76 4.57 31.28 22.16
C GLY A 76 5.70 30.59 21.40
N ALA A 77 5.87 29.27 21.56
CA ALA A 77 6.85 28.51 20.81
C ALA A 77 6.38 28.30 19.37
N VAL A 78 7.29 28.45 18.40
CA VAL A 78 7.04 28.20 17.00
C VAL A 78 7.32 26.71 16.73
N GLY A 79 6.30 25.97 16.39
CA GLY A 79 6.39 24.55 16.03
C GLY A 79 6.20 24.32 14.53
N ILE A 80 6.97 23.41 13.95
CA ILE A 80 6.76 22.94 12.58
C ILE A 80 5.91 21.68 12.64
N ARG A 81 4.82 21.67 11.90
CA ARG A 81 3.99 20.48 11.72
C ARG A 81 4.55 19.68 10.56
N ILE A 82 5.12 18.51 10.82
CA ILE A 82 5.55 17.56 9.80
C ILE A 82 4.59 16.40 9.71
N THR A 83 4.41 15.93 8.46
CA THR A 83 3.68 14.72 8.17
C THR A 83 4.62 13.52 8.39
N PRO A 84 4.24 12.44 9.06
CA PRO A 84 5.02 11.21 9.11
C PRO A 84 5.32 10.68 7.71
N GLY A 85 6.46 10.05 7.54
CA GLY A 85 6.93 9.68 6.22
C GLY A 85 7.38 10.85 5.33
N ALA A 86 7.47 12.04 5.92
CA ALA A 86 7.66 13.29 5.19
C ALA A 86 9.11 13.80 5.18
N VAL A 87 10.06 13.01 5.67
CA VAL A 87 11.48 13.39 5.63
C VAL A 87 12.16 12.61 4.53
N MET A 88 12.65 13.32 3.52
CA MET A 88 13.29 12.74 2.34
C MET A 88 14.62 13.43 2.05
N GLN A 89 15.57 12.68 1.49
CA GLN A 89 16.85 13.21 0.97
C GLN A 89 16.92 13.04 -0.52
N PHE A 90 17.37 14.07 -1.23
CA PHE A 90 17.56 14.01 -2.68
C PHE A 90 18.91 13.34 -2.98
N ASN A 91 18.90 12.25 -3.75
CA ASN A 91 20.11 11.51 -4.11
C ASN A 91 20.78 12.00 -5.41
N GLY A 92 20.29 13.09 -5.98
CA GLY A 92 20.72 13.63 -7.28
C GLY A 92 19.78 13.30 -8.44
N SER A 93 18.78 12.43 -8.21
CA SER A 93 17.81 12.01 -9.21
C SER A 93 16.38 11.97 -8.65
N ILE A 94 16.21 11.41 -7.46
CA ILE A 94 14.90 11.25 -6.80
C ILE A 94 14.99 11.60 -5.31
N TRP A 95 13.84 11.88 -4.70
CA TRP A 95 13.69 12.01 -3.26
C TRP A 95 13.51 10.62 -2.63
N GLU A 96 14.38 10.27 -1.68
CA GLU A 96 14.35 9.03 -0.92
C GLU A 96 13.95 9.30 0.51
N TYR A 97 13.05 8.45 1.05
CA TYR A 97 12.64 8.52 2.46
C TYR A 97 13.84 8.40 3.41
N ARG A 98 13.81 9.15 4.51
CA ARG A 98 14.79 9.08 5.61
C ARG A 98 14.08 9.04 6.95
N ASN A 99 14.67 8.28 7.89
CA ASN A 99 14.17 8.20 9.23
C ASN A 99 14.52 9.47 10.02
N ALA A 100 13.50 10.02 10.70
CA ALA A 100 13.67 11.07 11.67
C ALA A 100 13.31 10.56 13.06
N TYR A 101 14.12 10.90 14.05
CA TYR A 101 13.94 10.49 15.42
C TYR A 101 13.86 11.71 16.34
N ILE A 102 13.14 11.59 17.44
CA ILE A 102 13.04 12.60 18.48
C ILE A 102 13.46 11.99 19.82
N GLY A 103 14.27 12.71 20.58
CA GLY A 103 14.62 12.34 21.96
C GLY A 103 13.42 12.55 22.89
N VAL A 104 13.01 11.50 23.60
CA VAL A 104 11.92 11.55 24.57
C VAL A 104 12.32 10.72 25.78
N SER A 105 12.46 11.36 26.95
CA SER A 105 12.80 10.69 28.23
C SER A 105 14.10 9.87 28.15
N GLY A 106 15.12 10.41 27.49
CA GLY A 106 16.42 9.78 27.33
C GLY A 106 16.51 8.68 26.29
N GLU A 107 15.48 8.49 25.47
CA GLU A 107 15.44 7.50 24.38
C GLU A 107 15.15 8.18 23.04
N TRP A 108 15.78 7.68 21.95
CA TRP A 108 15.40 8.05 20.59
C TRP A 108 14.14 7.28 20.19
N LYS A 109 13.08 8.01 19.87
CA LYS A 109 11.84 7.44 19.32
C LYS A 109 11.70 7.86 17.86
N LEU A 110 11.37 6.91 17.01
CA LEU A 110 11.11 7.19 15.61
C LEU A 110 9.99 8.23 15.50
N PHE A 111 10.28 9.33 14.81
CA PHE A 111 9.35 10.43 14.60
C PHE A 111 8.41 10.10 13.46
N SER A 112 7.73 8.99 13.54
CA SER A 112 6.78 8.55 12.52
C SER A 112 5.35 8.52 13.03
N THR A 113 5.09 9.12 14.18
CA THR A 113 3.75 9.05 14.74
C THR A 113 2.79 9.93 13.98
N LEU A 114 2.04 9.29 13.05
CA LEU A 114 0.63 9.48 12.91
C LEU A 114 0.15 10.66 12.05
N SER A 115 0.64 10.79 10.85
CA SER A 115 -0.36 11.12 9.83
C SER A 115 -1.03 9.82 9.45
N PRO A 116 -2.36 9.75 9.52
CA PRO A 116 -3.05 8.57 9.02
C PRO A 116 -2.65 8.36 7.57
N LEU A 117 -2.59 7.12 7.11
CA LEU A 117 -2.28 6.76 5.73
C LEU A 117 -3.04 7.65 4.73
N SER A 118 -4.29 7.97 5.05
CA SER A 118 -5.18 8.82 4.26
C SER A 118 -4.69 10.27 4.02
N SER A 119 -3.73 10.75 4.79
CA SER A 119 -3.17 12.10 4.64
C SER A 119 -1.86 12.15 3.85
N LEU A 120 -1.29 11.00 3.50
CA LEU A 120 -0.08 10.91 2.70
C LEU A 120 -0.41 10.95 1.20
N THR A 121 0.56 11.35 0.39
CA THR A 121 0.48 11.14 -1.07
C THR A 121 0.94 9.73 -1.42
N TRP A 122 0.54 9.20 -2.57
CA TRP A 122 1.04 7.91 -3.06
C TRP A 122 2.57 7.91 -3.20
N THR A 123 3.18 9.02 -3.61
CA THR A 123 4.64 9.18 -3.65
C THR A 123 5.29 8.96 -2.29
N GLN A 124 4.70 9.50 -1.22
CA GLN A 124 5.21 9.31 0.16
C GLN A 124 5.04 7.86 0.62
N ILE A 125 3.90 7.23 0.32
CA ILE A 125 3.65 5.83 0.67
C ILE A 125 4.66 4.91 -0.04
N ILE A 126 4.92 5.15 -1.34
CA ILE A 126 5.91 4.42 -2.12
C ILE A 126 7.33 4.62 -1.53
N ALA A 127 7.66 5.85 -1.13
CA ALA A 127 8.96 6.14 -0.51
C ALA A 127 9.14 5.37 0.81
N ILE A 128 8.10 5.31 1.65
CA ILE A 128 8.10 4.52 2.90
C ILE A 128 8.28 3.03 2.58
N ALA A 129 7.51 2.50 1.63
CA ALA A 129 7.59 1.09 1.25
C ALA A 129 8.98 0.69 0.69
N ASN A 130 9.70 1.62 0.06
CA ASN A 130 11.03 1.39 -0.50
C ASN A 130 12.17 1.80 0.45
N SER A 131 11.88 2.30 1.67
CA SER A 131 12.91 2.77 2.61
C SER A 131 13.76 1.65 3.21
N GLY A 132 13.29 0.40 3.14
CA GLY A 132 13.89 -0.73 3.83
C GLY A 132 13.47 -0.87 5.30
N GLU A 133 12.68 0.07 5.83
CA GLU A 133 12.10 0.01 7.16
C GLU A 133 10.87 -0.91 7.17
N ASP A 134 10.51 -1.42 8.35
CA ASP A 134 9.28 -2.18 8.50
C ASP A 134 8.07 -1.25 8.38
N PRO A 135 7.25 -1.38 7.33
CA PRO A 135 6.12 -0.49 7.10
C PRO A 135 5.05 -0.58 8.21
N SER A 136 5.02 -1.64 8.99
CA SER A 136 4.12 -1.78 10.14
C SER A 136 4.44 -0.81 11.29
N THR A 137 5.60 -0.16 11.25
CA THR A 137 5.94 0.92 12.19
C THR A 137 5.25 2.24 11.84
N PHE A 138 4.81 2.39 10.59
CA PHE A 138 4.15 3.60 10.07
C PHE A 138 2.64 3.43 9.94
N PHE A 139 2.19 2.24 9.56
CA PHE A 139 0.81 1.95 9.23
C PHE A 139 0.31 0.72 9.99
N ALA A 140 -1.01 0.60 10.05
CA ALA A 140 -1.68 -0.59 10.58
C ALA A 140 -2.47 -1.30 9.47
N VAL A 141 -2.64 -2.62 9.61
CA VAL A 141 -3.61 -3.38 8.79
C VAL A 141 -5.00 -2.78 9.01
N GLY A 142 -5.67 -2.46 7.92
CA GLY A 142 -6.97 -1.78 7.93
C GLY A 142 -6.89 -0.26 7.72
N ASP A 143 -5.71 0.36 7.73
CA ASP A 143 -5.56 1.77 7.36
C ASP A 143 -5.99 1.99 5.92
N GLU A 144 -6.66 3.11 5.67
CA GLU A 144 -7.32 3.43 4.41
C GLU A 144 -6.66 4.61 3.70
N HIS A 145 -6.62 4.54 2.38
CA HIS A 145 -6.18 5.65 1.53
C HIS A 145 -7.07 5.72 0.27
N ASP A 146 -7.43 6.93 -0.13
CA ASP A 146 -8.21 7.12 -1.34
C ASP A 146 -7.35 7.00 -2.59
N LEU A 147 -7.86 6.25 -3.55
CA LEU A 147 -7.31 6.05 -4.88
C LEU A 147 -8.30 6.63 -5.90
N ILE A 148 -7.95 7.79 -6.45
CA ILE A 148 -8.79 8.44 -7.47
C ILE A 148 -8.33 7.97 -8.85
N LEU A 149 -9.15 7.20 -9.52
CA LEU A 149 -8.89 6.73 -10.87
C LEU A 149 -9.01 7.88 -11.88
N THR A 150 -8.30 7.80 -13.01
CA THR A 150 -8.39 8.80 -14.09
C THR A 150 -9.79 8.91 -14.71
N THR A 151 -10.64 7.92 -14.46
CA THR A 151 -12.08 7.96 -14.80
C THR A 151 -12.90 8.86 -13.89
N GLY A 152 -12.33 9.36 -12.79
CA GLY A 152 -13.02 10.10 -11.73
C GLY A 152 -13.67 9.21 -10.66
N GLU A 153 -13.57 7.89 -10.76
CA GLU A 153 -14.05 6.97 -9.73
C GLU A 153 -13.10 7.02 -8.51
N ALA A 154 -13.67 7.22 -7.31
CA ALA A 154 -12.94 7.12 -6.07
C ALA A 154 -13.03 5.68 -5.52
N VAL A 155 -11.89 5.07 -5.28
CA VAL A 155 -11.72 3.77 -4.67
C VAL A 155 -10.95 3.91 -3.37
N THR A 156 -11.38 3.24 -2.31
CA THR A 156 -10.61 3.19 -1.06
C THR A 156 -9.70 1.95 -1.09
N ALA A 157 -8.39 2.18 -1.09
CA ALA A 157 -7.37 1.15 -0.87
C ALA A 157 -7.15 0.98 0.63
N VAL A 158 -7.08 -0.26 1.09
CA VAL A 158 -6.89 -0.63 2.50
C VAL A 158 -5.59 -1.42 2.62
N VAL A 159 -4.80 -1.15 3.65
CA VAL A 159 -3.65 -2.00 3.99
C VAL A 159 -4.16 -3.39 4.35
N GLY A 160 -3.94 -4.34 3.48
CA GLY A 160 -4.37 -5.72 3.63
C GLY A 160 -3.41 -6.54 4.48
N ASP A 161 -2.11 -6.33 4.26
CA ASP A 161 -1.03 -7.02 4.98
C ASP A 161 0.32 -6.34 4.72
N PHE A 162 1.34 -6.73 5.49
CA PHE A 162 2.72 -6.32 5.29
C PHE A 162 3.59 -7.53 4.93
N ASN A 163 4.59 -7.32 4.07
CA ASN A 163 5.53 -8.36 3.68
C ASN A 163 4.84 -9.68 3.30
N HIS A 164 3.75 -9.58 2.50
CA HIS A 164 2.88 -10.71 2.19
C HIS A 164 3.33 -11.45 0.93
N ASN A 165 3.36 -10.76 -0.20
CA ASN A 165 3.57 -11.38 -1.52
C ASN A 165 5.03 -11.31 -1.97
N ILE A 166 5.53 -12.38 -2.58
CA ILE A 166 6.88 -12.46 -3.13
C ILE A 166 6.94 -11.68 -4.45
N ILE A 167 7.88 -10.75 -4.54
CA ILE A 167 8.17 -10.01 -5.77
C ILE A 167 8.71 -10.98 -6.83
N THR A 168 8.12 -10.96 -8.01
CA THR A 168 8.47 -11.88 -9.10
C THR A 168 9.97 -11.80 -9.44
N GLY A 169 10.58 -12.97 -9.57
CA GLY A 169 12.00 -13.09 -9.89
C GLY A 169 12.95 -12.86 -8.72
N THR A 170 12.43 -12.69 -7.50
CA THR A 170 13.22 -12.50 -6.29
C THR A 170 12.76 -13.42 -5.16
N SER A 171 13.47 -13.39 -4.02
CA SER A 171 13.00 -13.97 -2.74
C SER A 171 12.40 -12.91 -1.80
N ASN A 172 12.45 -11.63 -2.18
CA ASN A 172 11.97 -10.53 -1.36
C ASN A 172 10.45 -10.42 -1.45
N LYS A 173 9.86 -9.90 -0.41
CA LYS A 173 8.42 -9.60 -0.37
C LYS A 173 8.19 -8.12 -0.60
N ALA A 174 7.05 -7.79 -1.22
CA ALA A 174 6.56 -6.42 -1.30
C ALA A 174 6.20 -5.91 0.10
N ALA A 175 6.55 -4.67 0.38
CA ALA A 175 6.47 -4.11 1.73
C ALA A 175 5.01 -3.97 2.22
N ILE A 176 4.13 -3.47 1.36
CA ILE A 176 2.72 -3.21 1.69
C ILE A 176 1.83 -3.84 0.63
N ALA A 177 0.91 -4.68 1.06
CA ALA A 177 -0.14 -5.25 0.21
C ALA A 177 -1.45 -4.51 0.45
N PHE A 178 -1.97 -3.87 -0.59
CA PHE A 178 -3.25 -3.18 -0.57
C PHE A 178 -4.37 -4.05 -1.14
N THR A 179 -5.58 -3.82 -0.63
CA THR A 179 -6.83 -4.39 -1.17
C THR A 179 -7.88 -3.30 -1.31
N PHE A 180 -8.78 -3.41 -2.28
CA PHE A 180 -9.91 -2.50 -2.38
C PHE A 180 -10.95 -2.81 -1.29
N LYS A 181 -11.37 -1.77 -0.54
CA LYS A 181 -12.43 -1.87 0.47
C LYS A 181 -13.74 -2.36 -0.14
N ASN A 182 -14.08 -1.81 -1.31
CA ASN A 182 -15.27 -2.12 -2.09
C ASN A 182 -14.90 -2.50 -3.53
N CYS A 183 -15.87 -2.89 -4.30
CA CYS A 183 -15.70 -3.18 -5.72
C CYS A 183 -15.68 -1.89 -6.54
N LEU A 184 -15.11 -1.97 -7.73
CA LEU A 184 -15.29 -0.96 -8.78
C LEU A 184 -16.77 -0.82 -9.14
N ASN A 185 -17.15 0.36 -9.64
CA ASN A 185 -18.51 0.61 -10.11
C ASN A 185 -18.87 -0.24 -11.34
N THR A 186 -17.88 -0.55 -12.18
CA THR A 186 -18.05 -1.42 -13.34
C THR A 186 -17.87 -2.88 -12.94
N LYS A 187 -18.80 -3.71 -13.38
CA LYS A 187 -18.73 -5.17 -13.22
C LYS A 187 -18.13 -5.81 -14.46
N TYR A 188 -17.37 -6.89 -14.26
CA TYR A 188 -16.70 -7.63 -15.34
C TYR A 188 -16.97 -9.12 -15.23
N SER A 189 -16.87 -9.83 -16.37
CA SER A 189 -16.82 -11.29 -16.40
C SER A 189 -15.39 -11.79 -16.21
N MET A 190 -15.24 -13.03 -15.76
CA MET A 190 -13.91 -13.67 -15.71
C MET A 190 -13.44 -14.04 -17.13
N ASN A 191 -14.36 -14.47 -18.00
CA ASN A 191 -14.12 -14.82 -19.39
C ASN A 191 -15.34 -14.46 -20.25
N ASP A 192 -15.15 -14.36 -21.57
CA ASP A 192 -16.23 -14.09 -22.52
C ASP A 192 -17.18 -15.30 -22.69
N SER A 193 -16.69 -16.48 -22.34
CA SER A 193 -17.47 -17.74 -22.39
C SER A 193 -17.45 -18.45 -21.04
N ASN A 194 -18.39 -19.39 -20.84
CA ASN A 194 -18.46 -20.18 -19.62
C ASN A 194 -17.37 -21.25 -19.57
N THR A 195 -16.15 -20.82 -19.30
CA THR A 195 -15.00 -21.71 -19.07
C THR A 195 -14.11 -21.15 -17.98
N ASN A 196 -13.51 -22.03 -17.18
CA ASN A 196 -12.42 -21.71 -16.26
C ASN A 196 -11.10 -22.35 -16.72
N SER A 197 -11.03 -22.81 -17.97
CA SER A 197 -9.82 -23.37 -18.56
C SER A 197 -8.69 -22.35 -18.53
N GLY A 198 -7.50 -22.79 -18.16
CA GLY A 198 -6.34 -21.93 -17.92
C GLY A 198 -6.36 -21.17 -16.60
N GLY A 199 -7.42 -21.31 -15.81
CA GLY A 199 -7.55 -20.69 -14.50
C GLY A 199 -7.42 -19.17 -14.53
N TRP A 200 -6.84 -18.59 -13.48
CA TRP A 200 -6.54 -17.17 -13.42
C TRP A 200 -5.58 -16.74 -14.55
N ASP A 201 -4.52 -17.52 -14.76
CA ASP A 201 -3.46 -17.19 -15.72
C ASP A 201 -4.00 -17.03 -17.15
N GLY A 202 -4.96 -17.87 -17.58
CA GLY A 202 -5.59 -17.82 -18.88
C GLY A 202 -6.83 -16.93 -18.97
N SER A 203 -7.29 -16.33 -17.88
CA SER A 203 -8.57 -15.59 -17.86
C SER A 203 -8.50 -14.23 -18.58
N ALA A 204 -9.62 -13.83 -19.20
CA ALA A 204 -9.79 -12.48 -19.74
C ALA A 204 -9.74 -11.42 -18.63
N MET A 205 -10.19 -11.76 -17.43
CA MET A 205 -10.06 -10.89 -16.25
C MET A 205 -8.61 -10.47 -16.04
N ARG A 206 -7.68 -11.42 -15.97
CA ARG A 206 -6.26 -11.14 -15.78
C ARG A 206 -5.62 -10.45 -16.98
N ASN A 207 -5.88 -10.98 -18.20
CA ASN A 207 -5.10 -10.61 -19.37
C ASN A 207 -5.63 -9.37 -20.08
N THR A 208 -6.88 -8.98 -19.84
CA THR A 208 -7.54 -7.84 -20.49
C THR A 208 -8.02 -6.81 -19.47
N HIS A 209 -8.82 -7.24 -18.49
CA HIS A 209 -9.46 -6.28 -17.57
C HIS A 209 -8.49 -5.70 -16.54
N MET A 210 -7.62 -6.51 -15.92
CA MET A 210 -6.65 -6.00 -14.94
C MET A 210 -5.69 -4.96 -15.51
N PRO A 211 -5.07 -5.15 -16.70
CA PRO A 211 -4.27 -4.10 -17.32
C PRO A 211 -5.05 -2.83 -17.65
N ALA A 212 -6.29 -2.96 -18.15
CA ALA A 212 -7.14 -1.81 -18.43
C ALA A 212 -7.50 -1.02 -17.17
N ILE A 213 -7.82 -1.71 -16.06
CA ILE A 213 -8.08 -1.09 -14.76
C ILE A 213 -6.80 -0.42 -14.22
N LEU A 214 -5.64 -1.10 -14.25
CA LEU A 214 -4.38 -0.54 -13.80
C LEU A 214 -4.01 0.76 -14.53
N ASN A 215 -4.28 0.85 -15.83
CA ASN A 215 -4.05 2.05 -16.61
C ASN A 215 -4.91 3.25 -16.20
N THR A 216 -5.92 3.05 -15.36
CA THR A 216 -6.71 4.15 -14.78
C THR A 216 -6.17 4.66 -13.44
N PHE A 217 -5.12 4.05 -12.88
CA PHE A 217 -4.52 4.47 -11.62
C PHE A 217 -3.78 5.81 -11.80
N PRO A 218 -3.54 6.55 -10.69
CA PRO A 218 -2.68 7.74 -10.70
C PRO A 218 -1.29 7.47 -11.28
N ALA A 219 -0.70 8.48 -11.90
CA ALA A 219 0.57 8.36 -12.61
C ALA A 219 1.71 7.84 -11.73
N GLU A 220 1.77 8.27 -10.49
CA GLU A 220 2.75 7.83 -9.50
C GLU A 220 2.66 6.34 -9.16
N LEU A 221 1.49 5.72 -9.23
CA LEU A 221 1.31 4.29 -9.00
C LEU A 221 1.59 3.43 -10.24
N ILE A 222 1.33 3.96 -11.43
CA ILE A 222 1.65 3.24 -12.68
C ILE A 222 3.10 3.38 -13.09
N ALA A 223 3.85 4.34 -12.49
CA ALA A 223 5.27 4.51 -12.71
C ALA A 223 6.03 3.18 -12.53
N ASP A 224 7.16 3.05 -13.23
CA ASP A 224 7.96 1.83 -13.18
C ASP A 224 8.46 1.56 -11.75
N GLY A 225 8.24 0.33 -11.29
CA GLY A 225 8.64 -0.11 -9.96
C GLY A 225 7.79 0.39 -8.78
N ALA A 226 6.78 1.25 -8.98
CA ALA A 226 5.88 1.69 -7.92
C ALA A 226 5.03 0.52 -7.42
N ILE A 227 4.13 -0.01 -8.26
CA ILE A 227 3.44 -1.26 -7.97
C ILE A 227 4.32 -2.43 -8.41
N LYS A 228 4.60 -3.35 -7.51
CA LYS A 228 5.47 -4.52 -7.76
C LYS A 228 4.73 -5.58 -8.59
N TYR A 229 5.47 -6.27 -9.45
CA TYR A 229 5.04 -7.55 -9.96
C TYR A 229 5.25 -8.60 -8.87
N VAL A 230 4.19 -9.31 -8.50
CA VAL A 230 4.27 -10.36 -7.48
C VAL A 230 3.84 -11.72 -8.03
N ASN A 231 4.33 -12.78 -7.40
CA ASN A 231 3.92 -14.14 -7.72
C ASN A 231 2.50 -14.39 -7.23
N VAL A 232 1.62 -14.78 -8.15
CA VAL A 232 0.21 -15.05 -7.89
C VAL A 232 -0.09 -16.50 -8.24
N LEU A 233 -0.53 -17.29 -7.26
CA LEU A 233 -0.85 -18.70 -7.43
C LEU A 233 -2.35 -18.89 -7.59
N ALA A 234 -2.73 -19.67 -8.58
CA ALA A 234 -4.10 -20.13 -8.77
C ALA A 234 -4.11 -21.49 -9.48
N SER A 235 -5.19 -22.24 -9.34
CA SER A 235 -5.40 -23.48 -10.09
C SER A 235 -5.40 -23.20 -11.60
N ALA A 236 -4.95 -24.20 -12.37
CA ALA A 236 -5.04 -24.20 -13.85
C ALA A 236 -6.50 -24.29 -14.39
N GLY A 237 -7.50 -24.41 -13.53
CA GLY A 237 -8.89 -24.62 -13.93
C GLY A 237 -9.19 -26.06 -14.33
N GLU A 238 -10.35 -26.30 -14.94
CA GLU A 238 -10.81 -27.61 -15.43
C GLU A 238 -10.73 -28.72 -14.38
N ASN A 239 -11.08 -28.40 -13.13
CA ASN A 239 -10.97 -29.29 -11.97
C ASN A 239 -9.52 -29.72 -11.60
N SER A 240 -8.53 -29.08 -12.17
CA SER A 240 -7.13 -29.31 -11.82
C SER A 240 -6.80 -28.70 -10.47
N LYS A 241 -6.13 -29.45 -9.61
CA LYS A 241 -5.53 -28.95 -8.37
C LYS A 241 -4.10 -28.42 -8.57
N ASN A 242 -3.56 -28.54 -9.78
CA ASN A 242 -2.23 -28.03 -10.09
C ASN A 242 -2.25 -26.51 -10.07
N LEU A 243 -1.31 -25.94 -9.34
CA LEU A 243 -1.15 -24.49 -9.27
C LEU A 243 -0.28 -24.00 -10.43
N VAL A 244 -0.70 -22.86 -10.98
CA VAL A 244 0.07 -22.07 -11.93
C VAL A 244 0.45 -20.79 -11.23
N THR A 245 1.68 -20.33 -11.43
CA THR A 245 2.18 -19.06 -10.92
C THR A 245 2.18 -18.04 -12.06
N SER A 246 1.44 -16.96 -11.90
CA SER A 246 1.51 -15.79 -12.76
C SER A 246 2.28 -14.65 -12.08
N SER A 247 2.63 -13.62 -12.86
CA SER A 247 3.32 -12.42 -12.40
C SER A 247 2.40 -11.23 -12.65
N ASP A 248 1.86 -10.62 -11.59
CA ASP A 248 0.79 -9.64 -11.70
C ASP A 248 1.07 -8.39 -10.84
N ARG A 249 0.76 -7.21 -11.39
CA ARG A 249 0.76 -5.94 -10.65
C ARG A 249 -0.60 -5.68 -9.98
N LEU A 250 -1.68 -6.10 -10.63
CA LEU A 250 -3.04 -5.96 -10.14
C LEU A 250 -3.73 -7.32 -10.26
N ARG A 251 -4.45 -7.74 -9.23
CA ARG A 251 -5.06 -9.08 -9.18
C ARG A 251 -6.34 -9.12 -8.36
N LEU A 252 -7.10 -10.18 -8.51
CA LEU A 252 -8.13 -10.58 -7.56
C LEU A 252 -7.52 -11.41 -6.41
N HIS A 253 -8.15 -11.40 -5.27
CA HIS A 253 -7.83 -12.32 -4.20
C HIS A 253 -8.32 -13.74 -4.49
N SER A 254 -7.60 -14.75 -3.98
CA SER A 254 -8.10 -16.13 -3.96
C SER A 254 -9.07 -16.35 -2.79
N ARG A 255 -9.75 -17.49 -2.77
CA ARG A 255 -10.55 -17.90 -1.60
C ARG A 255 -9.71 -18.02 -0.34
N THR A 256 -8.50 -18.57 -0.45
CA THR A 256 -7.58 -18.72 0.68
C THR A 256 -7.16 -17.37 1.25
N GLU A 257 -6.82 -16.42 0.39
CA GLU A 257 -6.44 -15.06 0.82
C GLU A 257 -7.57 -14.32 1.53
N LEU A 258 -8.81 -14.59 1.16
CA LEU A 258 -10.02 -14.06 1.80
C LEU A 258 -10.44 -14.84 3.06
N ASN A 259 -9.62 -15.76 3.57
CA ASN A 259 -9.97 -16.62 4.71
C ASN A 259 -11.25 -17.46 4.49
N LEU A 260 -11.56 -17.79 3.25
CA LEU A 260 -12.67 -18.67 2.91
C LEU A 260 -12.20 -20.14 2.83
N SER A 261 -13.11 -21.07 3.14
CA SER A 261 -12.82 -22.50 3.00
C SER A 261 -12.32 -22.85 1.59
N SER A 262 -11.24 -23.63 1.50
CA SER A 262 -10.68 -24.13 0.24
C SER A 262 -11.46 -25.30 -0.37
N SER A 263 -12.64 -25.66 0.18
CA SER A 263 -13.42 -26.83 -0.30
C SER A 263 -13.83 -26.74 -1.79
N ALA A 264 -13.90 -25.54 -2.33
CA ALA A 264 -14.27 -25.29 -3.73
C ALA A 264 -13.11 -24.76 -4.59
N SER A 265 -11.87 -24.68 -4.08
CA SER A 265 -10.69 -24.18 -4.78
C SER A 265 -9.48 -25.09 -4.51
N ALA A 266 -8.37 -24.86 -5.22
CA ALA A 266 -7.13 -25.56 -4.92
C ALA A 266 -6.51 -25.10 -3.59
N SER A 267 -5.91 -26.04 -2.87
CA SER A 267 -5.07 -25.70 -1.73
C SER A 267 -3.78 -25.00 -2.21
N GLY A 268 -3.32 -23.99 -1.49
CA GLY A 268 -2.06 -23.28 -1.80
C GLY A 268 -2.20 -22.09 -2.77
N GLU A 269 -3.40 -21.62 -3.02
CA GLU A 269 -3.64 -20.38 -3.78
C GLU A 269 -3.33 -19.10 -2.97
N GLY A 270 -2.18 -19.06 -2.29
CA GLY A 270 -1.75 -17.98 -1.42
C GLY A 270 -1.98 -18.28 0.07
N THR A 271 -1.83 -17.24 0.88
CA THR A 271 -2.07 -17.24 2.35
C THR A 271 -3.08 -16.17 2.71
N THR A 272 -3.77 -16.35 3.84
CA THR A 272 -4.79 -15.40 4.31
C THR A 272 -4.15 -14.05 4.63
N TYR A 273 -4.74 -12.98 4.11
CA TYR A 273 -4.36 -11.61 4.48
C TYR A 273 -4.84 -11.26 5.89
N ALA A 274 -4.01 -10.55 6.64
CA ALA A 274 -4.32 -10.15 8.00
C ALA A 274 -5.65 -9.37 8.07
N TYR A 275 -5.94 -8.51 7.11
CA TYR A 275 -7.19 -7.75 7.00
C TYR A 275 -8.44 -8.63 6.98
N TYR A 276 -8.38 -9.79 6.34
CA TYR A 276 -9.53 -10.69 6.19
C TYR A 276 -9.70 -11.68 7.34
N THR A 277 -8.81 -11.69 8.32
CA THR A 277 -8.97 -12.54 9.52
C THR A 277 -10.15 -12.13 10.38
N SER A 278 -10.59 -10.87 10.31
CA SER A 278 -11.79 -10.35 11.02
C SER A 278 -13.12 -10.79 10.42
N GLY A 279 -13.11 -11.40 9.24
CA GLY A 279 -14.26 -12.07 8.64
C GLY A 279 -15.28 -11.19 7.92
N ASN A 280 -15.08 -9.87 7.81
CA ASN A 280 -15.99 -9.04 7.02
C ASN A 280 -15.62 -9.04 5.54
N LEU A 281 -16.34 -9.83 4.75
CA LEU A 281 -16.13 -9.99 3.31
C LEU A 281 -17.20 -9.29 2.45
N VAL A 282 -18.17 -8.61 3.06
CA VAL A 282 -19.19 -7.88 2.31
C VAL A 282 -18.57 -6.67 1.63
N LYS A 283 -18.67 -6.62 0.31
CA LYS A 283 -18.26 -5.47 -0.50
C LYS A 283 -19.43 -4.88 -1.26
N THR A 284 -19.32 -3.61 -1.62
CA THR A 284 -20.39 -2.88 -2.31
C THR A 284 -19.98 -2.49 -3.74
N VAL A 285 -20.96 -2.35 -4.61
CA VAL A 285 -20.88 -1.63 -5.89
C VAL A 285 -21.85 -0.46 -5.79
N VAL A 286 -21.35 0.77 -5.93
CA VAL A 286 -22.14 2.00 -5.77
C VAL A 286 -22.98 1.97 -4.47
N GLY A 287 -22.34 1.59 -3.34
CA GLY A 287 -22.97 1.55 -2.01
C GLY A 287 -23.94 0.41 -1.75
N LYS A 288 -24.16 -0.50 -2.70
CA LYS A 288 -25.05 -1.67 -2.54
C LYS A 288 -24.22 -2.94 -2.44
N ALA A 289 -24.49 -3.78 -1.43
CA ALA A 289 -23.86 -5.09 -1.29
C ALA A 289 -23.93 -5.86 -2.61
N SER A 290 -22.79 -6.33 -3.07
CA SER A 290 -22.65 -6.95 -4.39
C SER A 290 -21.79 -8.19 -4.32
N GLU A 291 -22.18 -9.20 -5.06
CA GLU A 291 -21.32 -10.34 -5.33
C GLU A 291 -20.10 -9.92 -6.14
N TYR A 292 -18.93 -10.50 -5.81
CA TYR A 292 -17.67 -10.19 -6.47
C TYR A 292 -16.80 -11.42 -6.69
N TRP A 293 -15.93 -11.34 -7.71
CA TRP A 293 -15.04 -12.42 -8.10
C TRP A 293 -13.88 -12.65 -7.13
N THR A 294 -13.51 -13.92 -7.04
CA THR A 294 -12.16 -14.34 -6.64
C THR A 294 -11.41 -14.87 -7.86
N ARG A 295 -10.07 -14.97 -7.80
CA ARG A 295 -9.29 -15.56 -8.89
C ARG A 295 -9.34 -17.09 -8.90
N SER A 296 -9.90 -17.73 -7.88
CA SER A 296 -9.93 -19.18 -7.72
C SER A 296 -10.90 -19.83 -8.71
N PRO A 297 -10.47 -20.70 -9.63
CA PRO A 297 -11.38 -21.55 -10.36
C PRO A 297 -12.19 -22.45 -9.42
N ASN A 298 -13.47 -22.66 -9.74
CA ASN A 298 -14.29 -23.58 -8.95
C ASN A 298 -13.92 -25.04 -9.26
N LEU A 299 -13.51 -25.77 -8.26
CA LEU A 299 -13.12 -27.20 -8.31
C LEU A 299 -14.14 -28.11 -7.62
N SER A 300 -15.41 -27.69 -7.54
CA SER A 300 -16.42 -28.51 -6.87
C SER A 300 -16.63 -29.84 -7.61
N SER A 301 -16.98 -30.89 -6.86
CA SER A 301 -17.17 -32.28 -7.31
C SER A 301 -18.21 -32.49 -8.42
N LEU A 302 -18.93 -31.44 -8.81
CA LEU A 302 -19.92 -31.48 -9.89
C LEU A 302 -19.30 -31.27 -11.30
N GLY A 303 -17.99 -31.20 -11.43
CA GLY A 303 -17.30 -31.23 -12.72
C GLY A 303 -17.52 -30.01 -13.63
N LEU A 304 -17.81 -28.83 -13.04
CA LEU A 304 -18.09 -27.64 -13.83
C LEU A 304 -16.82 -26.85 -14.12
N SER A 305 -16.16 -27.15 -15.25
CA SER A 305 -15.08 -26.34 -15.82
C SER A 305 -15.55 -24.97 -16.34
N THR A 306 -16.69 -24.48 -15.85
CA THR A 306 -17.36 -23.28 -16.38
C THR A 306 -17.40 -22.12 -15.41
N SER A 307 -16.93 -22.31 -14.17
CA SER A 307 -17.18 -21.36 -13.08
C SER A 307 -15.89 -20.95 -12.35
N PHE A 308 -15.90 -19.72 -11.88
CA PHE A 308 -14.96 -19.26 -10.86
C PHE A 308 -15.67 -19.09 -9.51
N CYS A 309 -14.90 -19.16 -8.44
CA CYS A 309 -15.39 -18.85 -7.12
C CYS A 309 -15.66 -17.34 -6.99
N SER A 310 -16.65 -16.99 -6.19
CA SER A 310 -17.05 -15.64 -5.87
C SER A 310 -17.41 -15.51 -4.38
N VAL A 311 -17.64 -14.31 -3.93
CA VAL A 311 -18.19 -13.99 -2.60
C VAL A 311 -19.53 -13.34 -2.83
N ASP A 312 -20.57 -13.82 -2.17
CA ASP A 312 -21.92 -13.30 -2.33
C ASP A 312 -22.18 -12.01 -1.51
N ASN A 313 -23.38 -11.47 -1.62
CA ASN A 313 -23.79 -10.23 -0.95
C ASN A 313 -23.78 -10.31 0.59
N SER A 314 -23.71 -11.51 1.16
CA SER A 314 -23.62 -11.75 2.60
C SER A 314 -22.19 -11.97 3.08
N GLY A 315 -21.20 -11.99 2.17
CA GLY A 315 -19.82 -12.32 2.46
C GLY A 315 -19.52 -13.81 2.45
N ALA A 316 -20.45 -14.66 2.03
CA ALA A 316 -20.23 -16.10 1.94
C ALA A 316 -19.59 -16.50 0.61
N GLY A 317 -18.74 -17.53 0.67
CA GLY A 317 -18.11 -18.08 -0.53
C GLY A 317 -19.11 -18.85 -1.40
N THR A 318 -19.17 -18.52 -2.69
CA THR A 318 -20.00 -19.14 -3.70
C THR A 318 -19.24 -19.36 -5.00
N SER A 319 -19.91 -19.61 -6.10
CA SER A 319 -19.32 -19.68 -7.45
C SER A 319 -20.33 -19.26 -8.52
N ARG A 320 -19.83 -18.74 -9.63
CA ARG A 320 -20.65 -18.28 -10.75
C ARG A 320 -20.01 -18.68 -12.09
N ALA A 321 -20.86 -18.75 -13.11
CA ALA A 321 -20.45 -18.98 -14.47
C ALA A 321 -19.49 -17.88 -14.95
N ALA A 322 -18.39 -18.25 -15.57
CA ALA A 322 -17.28 -17.35 -15.90
C ALA A 322 -17.68 -16.17 -16.81
N SER A 323 -18.72 -16.31 -17.63
CA SER A 323 -19.20 -15.25 -18.53
C SER A 323 -20.20 -14.28 -17.88
N THR A 324 -20.57 -14.47 -16.62
CA THR A 324 -21.43 -13.52 -15.91
C THR A 324 -20.61 -12.36 -15.35
N SER A 325 -21.20 -11.16 -15.25
CA SER A 325 -20.53 -9.97 -14.74
C SER A 325 -20.81 -9.77 -13.26
N HIS A 326 -19.76 -9.72 -12.45
CA HIS A 326 -19.82 -9.45 -11.00
C HIS A 326 -18.84 -8.36 -10.62
N GLY A 327 -18.92 -7.93 -9.36
CA GLY A 327 -18.01 -6.94 -8.77
C GLY A 327 -16.55 -7.35 -8.87
N VAL A 328 -15.69 -6.37 -8.95
CA VAL A 328 -14.23 -6.53 -9.01
C VAL A 328 -13.60 -5.71 -7.89
N ALA A 329 -12.96 -6.39 -6.95
CA ALA A 329 -12.17 -5.79 -5.87
C ALA A 329 -10.72 -6.25 -6.01
N CYS A 330 -9.86 -5.32 -6.40
CA CYS A 330 -8.47 -5.62 -6.72
C CYS A 330 -7.56 -5.60 -5.49
N GLY A 331 -6.44 -6.29 -5.60
CA GLY A 331 -5.27 -6.14 -4.73
C GLY A 331 -4.04 -5.76 -5.55
N PHE A 332 -3.14 -4.97 -4.95
CA PHE A 332 -1.85 -4.58 -5.51
C PHE A 332 -0.81 -4.43 -4.40
N ASP A 333 0.47 -4.40 -4.75
CA ASP A 333 1.58 -4.34 -3.78
C ASP A 333 2.58 -3.24 -4.14
N ILE A 334 3.10 -2.58 -3.10
CA ILE A 334 4.16 -1.57 -3.20
C ILE A 334 5.42 -2.07 -2.51
#